data_212f58270f3b43116b8bf031d37aafbc
#
_entry.id   212f58270f3b43116b8bf031d37aafbc
#
_cell.length_a   1.000
_cell.length_b   1.000
_cell.length_c   1.000
_cell.angle_alpha   90.00
_cell.angle_beta   90.00
_cell.angle_gamma   90.00
#
_symmetry.space_group_name_H-M   'P 1'
#
loop_
_entity.id
_entity.type
_entity.pdbx_description
1 polymer ?
#
loop_
_entity_poly.entity_id
_entity_poly.type
_entity_poly.pdbx_seq_one_letter_code
_entity_poly.pdbx_strand_id
1 'polypeptide(L)'
;MREVEVTTQHLISDGFDIGTSRDPYKNFVYTSSQELATYVSHNNVAKIAKKAGMKNLGKMCKIIAGDEMRHHKAYTEFIRQIFEVDPSEMMLAYFDMMKFKITMPAMHLRESFGDQGSLFEKFSEVAQRAGVYTSFDYVDIMKKLNAAWNIDKITGLTSEAEKARAYLMKLPERMERIAERIVVPDTNHQFKWMNPLV
;
A
#
# COMPACT_ATOMS: atom_id res chain seq x y z
N MET A 1 3.34 12.52 21.68
CA MET A 1 4.64 11.81 21.54
C MET A 1 4.57 10.42 22.19
N ARG A 2 4.29 10.33 23.50
CA ARG A 2 4.27 9.06 24.24
C ARG A 2 3.31 8.00 23.64
N GLU A 3 2.11 8.39 23.23
CA GLU A 3 1.12 7.47 22.63
C GLU A 3 1.58 6.89 21.30
N VAL A 4 2.21 7.72 20.45
CA VAL A 4 2.78 7.25 19.17
C VAL A 4 3.92 6.26 19.41
N GLU A 5 4.78 6.54 20.39
CA GLU A 5 5.88 5.67 20.78
C GLU A 5 5.36 4.31 21.29
N VAL A 6 4.38 4.31 22.20
CA VAL A 6 3.76 3.09 22.72
C VAL A 6 3.09 2.28 21.62
N THR A 7 2.36 2.95 20.70
CA THR A 7 1.74 2.29 19.56
C THR A 7 2.78 1.62 18.65
N THR A 8 3.91 2.28 18.42
CA THR A 8 5.03 1.73 17.63
C THR A 8 5.68 0.55 18.35
N GLN A 9 5.88 0.63 19.67
CA GLN A 9 6.43 -0.47 20.47
C GLN A 9 5.52 -1.71 20.43
N HIS A 10 4.20 -1.53 20.47
CA HIS A 10 3.25 -2.64 20.30
C HIS A 10 3.39 -3.31 18.95
N LEU A 11 3.49 -2.54 17.86
CA LEU A 11 3.67 -3.09 16.53
C LEU A 11 4.97 -3.92 16.43
N ILE A 12 6.07 -3.42 17.00
CA ILE A 12 7.36 -4.13 17.03
C ILE A 12 7.26 -5.41 17.86
N SER A 13 6.63 -5.34 19.03
CA SER A 13 6.46 -6.49 19.94
C SER A 13 5.56 -7.57 19.36
N ASP A 14 4.46 -7.19 18.75
CA ASP A 14 3.49 -8.14 18.18
C ASP A 14 4.02 -8.80 16.90
N GLY A 15 4.99 -8.18 16.24
CA GLY A 15 5.50 -8.60 14.94
C GLY A 15 4.57 -8.24 13.79
N PHE A 16 5.07 -8.48 12.57
CA PHE A 16 4.34 -8.15 11.35
C PHE A 16 4.67 -9.17 10.26
N ASP A 17 3.67 -9.95 9.85
CA ASP A 17 3.79 -10.87 8.71
C ASP A 17 3.16 -10.24 7.47
N ILE A 18 3.99 -10.01 6.46
CA ILE A 18 3.57 -9.47 5.16
C ILE A 18 3.00 -10.53 4.22
N GLY A 19 2.92 -11.79 4.67
CA GLY A 19 2.33 -12.88 3.90
C GLY A 19 3.19 -13.40 2.74
N THR A 20 4.49 -13.12 2.75
CA THR A 20 5.40 -13.53 1.67
C THR A 20 6.02 -14.90 1.86
N SER A 21 5.85 -15.52 3.03
CA SER A 21 6.38 -16.86 3.37
C SER A 21 7.88 -17.02 3.07
N ARG A 22 8.66 -15.95 3.19
CA ARG A 22 10.09 -15.85 2.83
C ARG A 22 10.40 -16.06 1.35
N ASP A 23 9.40 -15.96 0.49
CA ASP A 23 9.57 -16.01 -0.96
C ASP A 23 10.14 -14.67 -1.47
N PRO A 24 11.31 -14.63 -2.09
CA PRO A 24 11.93 -13.39 -2.54
C PRO A 24 11.12 -12.69 -3.64
N TYR A 25 10.45 -13.43 -4.53
CA TYR A 25 9.64 -12.82 -5.58
C TYR A 25 8.42 -12.11 -4.99
N LYS A 26 7.74 -12.74 -4.03
CA LYS A 26 6.64 -12.12 -3.28
C LYS A 26 7.11 -10.89 -2.49
N ASN A 27 8.31 -10.96 -1.89
CA ASN A 27 8.90 -9.80 -1.19
C ASN A 27 9.11 -8.62 -2.13
N PHE A 28 9.65 -8.83 -3.34
CA PHE A 28 9.82 -7.75 -4.31
C PHE A 28 8.50 -7.16 -4.77
N VAL A 29 7.48 -7.99 -5.03
CA VAL A 29 6.12 -7.50 -5.37
C VAL A 29 5.54 -6.68 -4.25
N TYR A 30 5.60 -7.20 -3.02
CA TYR A 30 5.13 -6.49 -1.84
C TYR A 30 5.78 -5.11 -1.74
N THR A 31 7.11 -5.07 -1.75
CA THR A 31 7.86 -3.83 -1.57
C THR A 31 7.60 -2.85 -2.70
N SER A 32 7.60 -3.30 -3.97
CA SER A 32 7.29 -2.42 -5.10
C SER A 32 5.91 -1.76 -4.97
N SER A 33 4.91 -2.51 -4.51
CA SER A 33 3.55 -2.00 -4.28
C SER A 33 3.49 -1.04 -3.10
N GLN A 34 4.14 -1.40 -2.01
CA GLN A 34 4.18 -0.63 -0.77
C GLN A 34 4.86 0.72 -0.97
N GLU A 35 6.02 0.75 -1.63
CA GLU A 35 6.76 1.98 -1.93
C GLU A 35 5.95 2.94 -2.82
N LEU A 36 5.19 2.40 -3.78
CA LEU A 36 4.31 3.23 -4.59
C LEU A 36 3.11 3.79 -3.80
N ALA A 37 2.56 3.00 -2.86
CA ALA A 37 1.49 3.45 -1.98
C ALA A 37 1.96 4.54 -1.02
N THR A 38 3.16 4.39 -0.44
CA THR A 38 3.76 5.41 0.44
C THR A 38 4.13 6.67 -0.33
N TYR A 39 4.65 6.54 -1.55
CA TYR A 39 4.83 7.69 -2.45
C TYR A 39 3.53 8.49 -2.64
N VAL A 40 2.43 7.82 -2.98
CA VAL A 40 1.12 8.46 -3.19
C VAL A 40 0.68 9.18 -1.91
N SER A 41 0.74 8.50 -0.78
CA SER A 41 0.33 9.03 0.52
C SER A 41 1.14 10.27 0.91
N HIS A 42 2.47 10.20 0.89
CA HIS A 42 3.34 11.33 1.22
C HIS A 42 3.18 12.49 0.25
N ASN A 43 3.00 12.23 -1.04
CA ASN A 43 2.78 13.28 -2.02
C ASN A 43 1.44 13.99 -1.81
N ASN A 44 0.39 13.28 -1.42
CA ASN A 44 -0.92 13.85 -1.12
C ASN A 44 -0.89 14.64 0.20
N VAL A 45 -0.25 14.11 1.25
CA VAL A 45 -0.02 14.87 2.51
C VAL A 45 0.76 16.16 2.23
N ALA A 46 1.78 16.13 1.37
CA ALA A 46 2.52 17.33 1.00
C ALA A 46 1.63 18.40 0.35
N LYS A 47 0.68 18.00 -0.50
CA LYS A 47 -0.30 18.92 -1.13
C LYS A 47 -1.25 19.52 -0.07
N ILE A 48 -1.77 18.69 0.84
CA ILE A 48 -2.67 19.10 1.92
C ILE A 48 -1.95 20.07 2.85
N ALA A 49 -0.76 19.72 3.31
CA ALA A 49 0.07 20.56 4.19
C ALA A 49 0.38 21.92 3.55
N LYS A 50 0.70 21.95 2.26
CA LYS A 50 0.92 23.20 1.52
C LYS A 50 -0.33 24.07 1.49
N LYS A 51 -1.51 23.50 1.24
CA LYS A 51 -2.79 24.23 1.26
C LYS A 51 -3.11 24.79 2.65
N ALA A 52 -2.77 24.04 3.71
CA ALA A 52 -2.94 24.45 5.11
C ALA A 52 -1.85 25.45 5.62
N GLY A 53 -0.94 25.90 4.76
CA GLY A 53 0.14 26.81 5.14
C GLY A 53 1.31 26.16 5.91
N MET A 54 1.30 24.83 6.09
CA MET A 54 2.31 24.05 6.82
C MET A 54 3.51 23.73 5.91
N LYS A 55 4.26 24.77 5.55
CA LYS A 55 5.34 24.69 4.53
C LYS A 55 6.41 23.64 4.84
N ASN A 56 6.84 23.53 6.09
CA ASN A 56 7.90 22.59 6.50
C ASN A 56 7.41 21.14 6.37
N LEU A 57 6.19 20.83 6.85
CA LEU A 57 5.59 19.51 6.69
C LEU A 57 5.44 19.15 5.21
N GLY A 58 4.94 20.08 4.40
CA GLY A 58 4.82 19.88 2.96
C GLY A 58 6.16 19.59 2.27
N LYS A 59 7.24 20.28 2.68
CA LYS A 59 8.59 20.03 2.17
C LYS A 59 9.12 18.66 2.60
N MET A 60 8.98 18.29 3.87
CA MET A 60 9.40 16.97 4.38
C MET A 60 8.69 15.83 3.63
N CYS A 61 7.37 15.87 3.56
CA CYS A 61 6.60 14.83 2.85
C CYS A 61 6.98 14.74 1.36
N LYS A 62 7.31 15.87 0.72
CA LYS A 62 7.75 15.86 -0.68
C LYS A 62 9.12 15.21 -0.86
N ILE A 63 10.05 15.39 0.08
CA ILE A 63 11.35 14.73 0.06
C ILE A 63 11.16 13.23 0.23
N ILE A 64 10.39 12.80 1.25
CA ILE A 64 10.09 11.37 1.50
C ILE A 64 9.42 10.75 0.27
N ALA A 65 8.40 11.40 -0.30
CA ALA A 65 7.80 10.90 -1.54
C ALA A 65 8.82 10.69 -2.67
N GLY A 66 9.84 11.54 -2.77
CA GLY A 66 10.93 11.36 -3.74
C GLY A 66 11.79 10.11 -3.45
N ASP A 67 12.01 9.79 -2.18
CA ASP A 67 12.73 8.58 -1.77
C ASP A 67 11.91 7.33 -2.10
N GLU A 68 10.62 7.29 -1.71
CA GLU A 68 9.74 6.17 -2.00
C GLU A 68 9.62 5.88 -3.51
N MET A 69 9.59 6.92 -4.33
CA MET A 69 9.59 6.76 -5.79
C MET A 69 10.91 6.16 -6.31
N ARG A 70 12.05 6.46 -5.68
CA ARG A 70 13.34 5.85 -6.04
C ARG A 70 13.37 4.37 -5.68
N HIS A 71 12.89 4.02 -4.49
CA HIS A 71 12.76 2.63 -4.03
C HIS A 71 11.82 1.84 -4.93
N HIS A 72 10.63 2.37 -5.20
CA HIS A 72 9.67 1.75 -6.12
C HIS A 72 10.28 1.44 -7.48
N LYS A 73 11.00 2.39 -8.08
CA LYS A 73 11.67 2.18 -9.38
C LYS A 73 12.70 1.06 -9.33
N ALA A 74 13.49 0.97 -8.24
CA ALA A 74 14.48 -0.08 -8.08
C ALA A 74 13.82 -1.46 -8.00
N TYR A 75 12.80 -1.62 -7.15
CA TYR A 75 12.07 -2.89 -7.02
C TYR A 75 11.29 -3.26 -8.29
N THR A 76 10.73 -2.28 -8.98
CA THR A 76 10.07 -2.49 -10.28
C THR A 76 11.05 -3.03 -11.32
N GLU A 77 12.27 -2.51 -11.34
CA GLU A 77 13.32 -2.97 -12.25
C GLU A 77 13.82 -4.37 -11.90
N PHE A 78 13.97 -4.70 -10.61
CA PHE A 78 14.33 -6.06 -10.20
C PHE A 78 13.29 -7.08 -10.67
N ILE A 79 11.99 -6.79 -10.50
CA ILE A 79 10.91 -7.67 -10.95
C ILE A 79 10.91 -7.79 -12.48
N ARG A 80 11.17 -6.71 -13.21
CA ARG A 80 11.28 -6.75 -14.67
C ARG A 80 12.36 -7.74 -15.11
N GLN A 81 13.53 -7.71 -14.46
CA GLN A 81 14.63 -8.65 -14.75
C GLN A 81 14.28 -10.10 -14.37
N ILE A 82 13.55 -10.30 -13.28
CA ILE A 82 13.09 -11.65 -12.90
C ILE A 82 12.12 -12.19 -13.94
N PHE A 83 11.21 -11.37 -14.49
CA PHE A 83 10.32 -11.80 -15.58
C PHE A 83 11.08 -12.23 -16.84
N GLU A 84 12.31 -11.76 -17.09
CA GLU A 84 13.14 -12.19 -18.22
C GLU A 84 13.74 -13.59 -18.00
N VAL A 85 14.01 -13.98 -16.75
CA VAL A 85 14.69 -15.25 -16.45
C VAL A 85 13.76 -16.33 -15.92
N ASP A 86 12.70 -15.92 -15.21
CA ASP A 86 11.74 -16.85 -14.57
C ASP A 86 10.30 -16.28 -14.62
N PRO A 87 9.73 -16.15 -15.82
CA PRO A 87 8.47 -15.47 -16.02
C PRO A 87 7.28 -16.16 -15.33
N SER A 88 7.28 -17.49 -15.25
CA SER A 88 6.15 -18.22 -14.68
C SER A 88 6.07 -18.11 -13.18
N GLU A 89 7.17 -18.33 -12.46
CA GLU A 89 7.19 -18.21 -10.99
C GLU A 89 6.98 -16.76 -10.55
N MET A 90 7.56 -15.79 -11.27
CA MET A 90 7.32 -14.38 -11.00
C MET A 90 5.85 -13.99 -11.18
N MET A 91 5.18 -14.53 -12.23
CA MET A 91 3.75 -14.30 -12.48
C MET A 91 2.88 -14.90 -11.37
N LEU A 92 3.22 -16.10 -10.89
CA LEU A 92 2.52 -16.75 -9.79
C LEU A 92 2.72 -15.99 -8.47
N ALA A 93 3.94 -15.54 -8.18
CA ALA A 93 4.22 -14.71 -7.01
C ALA A 93 3.43 -13.40 -7.05
N TYR A 94 3.38 -12.73 -8.20
CA TYR A 94 2.59 -11.52 -8.38
C TYR A 94 1.09 -11.78 -8.18
N PHE A 95 0.57 -12.85 -8.76
CA PHE A 95 -0.81 -13.26 -8.57
C PHE A 95 -1.14 -13.53 -7.11
N ASP A 96 -0.30 -14.29 -6.40
CA ASP A 96 -0.52 -14.62 -5.00
C ASP A 96 -0.58 -13.35 -4.14
N MET A 97 0.34 -12.40 -4.35
CA MET A 97 0.36 -11.15 -3.60
C MET A 97 -0.87 -10.27 -3.87
N MET A 98 -1.35 -10.23 -5.12
CA MET A 98 -2.51 -9.42 -5.49
C MET A 98 -3.85 -10.08 -5.19
N LYS A 99 -3.91 -11.41 -5.14
CA LYS A 99 -5.11 -12.18 -4.76
C LYS A 99 -5.48 -11.94 -3.29
N PHE A 100 -4.49 -11.88 -2.44
CA PHE A 100 -4.64 -11.49 -1.05
C PHE A 100 -4.33 -10.01 -0.93
N LYS A 101 -5.20 -9.26 -0.29
CA LYS A 101 -5.01 -7.83 -0.08
C LYS A 101 -3.64 -7.57 0.56
N ILE A 102 -2.84 -6.68 -0.04
CA ILE A 102 -1.54 -6.29 0.53
C ILE A 102 -1.75 -5.69 1.92
N THR A 103 -1.07 -6.26 2.90
CA THR A 103 -1.15 -5.84 4.30
C THR A 103 -0.07 -4.79 4.58
N MET A 104 -0.46 -3.65 5.11
CA MET A 104 0.45 -2.58 5.49
C MET A 104 0.68 -2.57 7.00
N PRO A 105 1.86 -2.16 7.50
CA PRO A 105 2.14 -2.09 8.95
C PRO A 105 1.07 -1.32 9.73
N ALA A 106 0.54 -0.25 9.17
CA ALA A 106 -0.52 0.54 9.80
C ALA A 106 -1.80 -0.26 10.11
N MET A 107 -2.04 -1.37 9.43
CA MET A 107 -3.20 -2.24 9.69
C MET A 107 -3.11 -2.96 11.02
N HIS A 108 -1.92 -3.05 11.61
CA HIS A 108 -1.66 -3.69 12.90
C HIS A 108 -1.50 -2.69 14.05
N LEU A 109 -1.60 -1.40 13.77
CA LEU A 109 -1.55 -0.38 14.82
C LEU A 109 -2.74 -0.52 15.78
N ARG A 110 -2.47 -0.35 17.07
CA ARG A 110 -3.50 -0.33 18.12
C ARG A 110 -3.21 0.78 19.12
N GLU A 111 -4.23 1.35 19.69
CA GLU A 111 -4.09 2.26 20.82
C GLU A 111 -3.79 1.49 22.10
N SER A 112 -2.94 2.05 22.97
CA SER A 112 -2.46 1.41 24.20
C SER A 112 -3.58 1.05 25.22
N PHE A 113 -4.75 1.68 25.11
CA PHE A 113 -5.85 1.53 26.07
C PHE A 113 -7.23 1.43 25.37
N GLY A 114 -7.33 0.84 24.22
CA GLY A 114 -8.58 0.81 23.48
C GLY A 114 -8.84 -0.48 22.73
N ASP A 115 -9.97 -0.52 22.05
CA ASP A 115 -10.40 -1.65 21.26
C ASP A 115 -9.35 -2.07 20.23
N GLN A 116 -8.94 -3.31 20.32
CA GLN A 116 -8.04 -3.91 19.35
C GLN A 116 -8.79 -3.98 18.00
N GLY A 117 -8.16 -3.44 16.96
CA GLY A 117 -8.65 -3.58 15.59
C GLY A 117 -9.38 -2.36 14.99
N SER A 118 -9.91 -1.44 15.80
CA SER A 118 -10.66 -0.29 15.26
C SER A 118 -9.78 0.90 14.82
N LEU A 119 -8.51 0.95 15.22
CA LEU A 119 -7.64 2.09 14.95
C LEU A 119 -7.37 2.26 13.45
N PHE A 120 -7.03 1.17 12.76
CA PHE A 120 -6.76 1.23 11.33
C PHE A 120 -8.01 1.61 10.53
N GLU A 121 -9.19 1.08 10.88
CA GLU A 121 -10.45 1.42 10.22
C GLU A 121 -10.73 2.92 10.33
N LYS A 122 -10.67 3.47 11.53
CA LYS A 122 -10.82 4.92 11.79
C LYS A 122 -9.80 5.75 11.03
N PHE A 123 -8.54 5.33 11.06
CA PHE A 123 -7.46 5.99 10.32
C PHE A 123 -7.72 5.95 8.81
N SER A 124 -8.11 4.80 8.27
CA SER A 124 -8.40 4.60 6.85
C SER A 124 -9.57 5.49 6.38
N GLU A 125 -10.64 5.60 7.17
CA GLU A 125 -11.76 6.49 6.86
C GLU A 125 -11.30 7.95 6.77
N VAL A 126 -10.53 8.42 7.76
CA VAL A 126 -9.98 9.79 7.75
C VAL A 126 -9.04 10.01 6.58
N ALA A 127 -8.15 9.04 6.29
CA ALA A 127 -7.20 9.13 5.19
C ALA A 127 -7.92 9.21 3.82
N GLN A 128 -9.00 8.44 3.64
CA GLN A 128 -9.82 8.48 2.44
C GLN A 128 -10.56 9.82 2.29
N ARG A 129 -11.23 10.31 3.35
CA ARG A 129 -11.92 11.61 3.32
C ARG A 129 -10.97 12.78 3.06
N ALA A 130 -9.78 12.73 3.66
CA ALA A 130 -8.75 13.75 3.46
C ALA A 130 -8.05 13.66 2.09
N GLY A 131 -8.28 12.59 1.32
CA GLY A 131 -7.61 12.36 0.05
C GLY A 131 -6.11 12.06 0.20
N VAL A 132 -5.72 11.45 1.33
CA VAL A 132 -4.35 10.99 1.56
C VAL A 132 -4.07 9.72 0.80
N TYR A 133 -4.95 8.73 0.95
CA TYR A 133 -4.92 7.46 0.22
C TYR A 133 -6.32 6.88 0.13
N THR A 134 -6.73 6.51 -1.07
CA THR A 134 -8.08 6.04 -1.37
C THR A 134 -8.07 4.65 -2.00
N SER A 135 -9.25 4.03 -2.07
CA SER A 135 -9.41 2.78 -2.81
C SER A 135 -9.09 2.92 -4.30
N PHE A 136 -9.29 4.11 -4.89
CA PHE A 136 -8.90 4.39 -6.28
C PHE A 136 -7.38 4.48 -6.45
N ASP A 137 -6.65 5.00 -5.46
CA ASP A 137 -5.18 4.98 -5.49
C ASP A 137 -4.65 3.54 -5.52
N TYR A 138 -5.28 2.62 -4.79
CA TYR A 138 -4.94 1.20 -4.83
C TYR A 138 -5.15 0.59 -6.22
N VAL A 139 -6.28 0.91 -6.86
CA VAL A 139 -6.57 0.48 -8.26
C VAL A 139 -5.54 1.03 -9.23
N ASP A 140 -5.19 2.30 -9.10
CA ASP A 140 -4.18 2.96 -9.94
C ASP A 140 -2.79 2.34 -9.77
N ILE A 141 -2.43 1.91 -8.57
CA ILE A 141 -1.18 1.19 -8.31
C ILE A 141 -1.18 -0.13 -9.09
N MET A 142 -2.23 -0.93 -9.02
CA MET A 142 -2.32 -2.17 -9.79
C MET A 142 -2.22 -1.95 -11.30
N LYS A 143 -2.90 -0.93 -11.83
CA LYS A 143 -2.80 -0.56 -13.26
C LYS A 143 -1.36 -0.19 -13.63
N LYS A 144 -0.68 0.58 -12.78
CA LYS A 144 0.72 0.99 -12.99
C LYS A 144 1.70 -0.17 -12.94
N LEU A 145 1.52 -1.12 -12.01
CA LEU A 145 2.36 -2.32 -11.91
C LEU A 145 2.19 -3.21 -13.14
N ASN A 146 0.95 -3.48 -13.56
CA ASN A 146 0.67 -4.24 -14.78
C ASN A 146 1.33 -3.61 -16.02
N ALA A 147 1.27 -2.29 -16.13
CA ALA A 147 1.89 -1.56 -17.24
C ALA A 147 3.42 -1.56 -17.16
N ALA A 148 4.00 -1.35 -15.97
CA ALA A 148 5.44 -1.28 -15.75
C ALA A 148 6.16 -2.59 -16.10
N TRP A 149 5.50 -3.72 -15.85
CA TRP A 149 6.02 -5.05 -16.18
C TRP A 149 5.50 -5.62 -17.49
N ASN A 150 4.69 -4.88 -18.25
CA ASN A 150 4.08 -5.34 -19.52
C ASN A 150 3.43 -6.73 -19.38
N ILE A 151 2.62 -6.92 -18.33
CA ILE A 151 2.04 -8.23 -17.96
C ILE A 151 1.30 -8.88 -19.11
N ASP A 152 0.65 -8.08 -19.97
CA ASP A 152 -0.07 -8.52 -21.16
C ASP A 152 0.83 -9.11 -22.24
N LYS A 153 2.13 -8.80 -22.24
CA LYS A 153 3.10 -9.17 -23.28
C LYS A 153 4.09 -10.25 -22.87
N ILE A 154 4.07 -10.69 -21.61
CA ILE A 154 4.99 -11.70 -21.12
C ILE A 154 4.70 -13.03 -21.83
N THR A 155 5.74 -13.67 -22.35
CA THR A 155 5.68 -14.95 -23.08
C THR A 155 6.39 -16.06 -22.32
N GLY A 156 6.21 -17.32 -22.75
CA GLY A 156 6.88 -18.45 -22.12
C GLY A 156 6.26 -18.90 -20.80
N LEU A 157 5.03 -18.48 -20.52
CA LEU A 157 4.32 -18.83 -19.29
C LEU A 157 3.81 -20.28 -19.32
N THR A 158 3.85 -20.94 -18.16
CA THR A 158 3.12 -22.19 -17.93
C THR A 158 1.61 -21.96 -17.99
N SER A 159 0.83 -23.03 -18.18
CA SER A 159 -0.64 -22.96 -18.19
C SER A 159 -1.21 -22.32 -16.90
N GLU A 160 -0.57 -22.53 -15.76
CA GLU A 160 -0.97 -21.96 -14.49
C GLU A 160 -0.67 -20.45 -14.43
N ALA A 161 0.52 -20.05 -14.86
CA ALA A 161 0.92 -18.65 -14.94
C ALA A 161 0.08 -17.85 -15.96
N GLU A 162 -0.38 -18.48 -17.05
CA GLU A 162 -1.33 -17.87 -17.99
C GLU A 162 -2.69 -17.56 -17.33
N LYS A 163 -3.19 -18.46 -16.49
CA LYS A 163 -4.43 -18.23 -15.72
C LYS A 163 -4.22 -17.08 -14.70
N ALA A 164 -3.06 -17.06 -14.04
CA ALA A 164 -2.67 -15.98 -13.12
C ALA A 164 -2.63 -14.62 -13.84
N ARG A 165 -2.00 -14.56 -15.02
CA ARG A 165 -1.98 -13.37 -15.88
C ARG A 165 -3.38 -12.91 -16.25
N ALA A 166 -4.23 -13.82 -16.70
CA ALA A 166 -5.61 -13.49 -17.07
C ALA A 166 -6.43 -12.90 -15.88
N TYR A 167 -6.17 -13.38 -14.68
CA TYR A 167 -6.76 -12.82 -13.46
C TYR A 167 -6.23 -11.43 -13.17
N LEU A 168 -4.90 -11.24 -13.18
CA LEU A 168 -4.24 -9.96 -12.90
C LEU A 168 -4.67 -8.85 -13.85
N MET A 169 -4.86 -9.18 -15.12
CA MET A 169 -5.34 -8.21 -16.12
C MET A 169 -6.77 -7.73 -15.87
N LYS A 170 -7.63 -8.58 -15.27
CA LYS A 170 -9.03 -8.23 -14.93
C LYS A 170 -9.19 -7.64 -13.53
N LEU A 171 -8.18 -7.81 -12.68
CA LEU A 171 -8.26 -7.41 -11.27
C LEU A 171 -8.49 -5.89 -11.08
N PRO A 172 -7.81 -4.99 -11.79
CA PRO A 172 -8.02 -3.55 -11.63
C PRO A 172 -9.47 -3.12 -11.87
N GLU A 173 -10.12 -3.59 -12.95
CA GLU A 173 -11.53 -3.28 -13.22
C GLU A 173 -12.48 -3.81 -12.14
N ARG A 174 -12.21 -5.00 -11.61
CA ARG A 174 -13.01 -5.56 -10.52
C ARG A 174 -12.89 -4.72 -9.26
N MET A 175 -11.67 -4.30 -8.92
CA MET A 175 -11.42 -3.47 -7.75
C MET A 175 -11.96 -2.05 -7.93
N GLU A 176 -11.92 -1.50 -9.14
CA GLU A 176 -12.52 -0.21 -9.46
C GLU A 176 -14.04 -0.20 -9.19
N ARG A 177 -14.77 -1.22 -9.66
CA ARG A 177 -16.19 -1.39 -9.36
C ARG A 177 -16.49 -1.54 -7.86
N ILE A 178 -15.57 -2.11 -7.09
CA ILE A 178 -15.69 -2.18 -5.63
C ILE A 178 -15.45 -0.78 -5.04
N ALA A 179 -14.40 -0.08 -5.48
CA ALA A 179 -14.05 1.25 -5.03
C ALA A 179 -15.20 2.27 -5.24
N GLU A 180 -15.90 2.18 -6.38
CA GLU A 180 -17.08 3.00 -6.70
C GLU A 180 -18.26 2.82 -5.73
N ARG A 181 -18.33 1.68 -5.08
CA ARG A 181 -19.42 1.35 -4.12
C ARG A 181 -19.06 1.66 -2.68
N ILE A 182 -17.80 1.99 -2.40
CA ILE A 182 -17.37 2.32 -1.05
C ILE A 182 -17.91 3.70 -0.68
N VAL A 183 -18.75 3.70 0.33
CA VAL A 183 -19.18 4.93 0.99
C VAL A 183 -18.31 5.13 2.22
N VAL A 184 -17.51 6.18 2.23
CA VAL A 184 -16.69 6.52 3.40
C VAL A 184 -17.58 7.26 4.40
N PRO A 185 -17.78 6.73 5.62
CA PRO A 185 -18.61 7.39 6.62
C PRO A 185 -18.07 8.77 7.00
N ASP A 186 -18.96 9.72 7.23
CA ASP A 186 -18.60 11.03 7.77
C ASP A 186 -18.60 11.00 9.30
N THR A 187 -17.75 10.13 9.85
CA THR A 187 -17.63 9.94 11.30
C THR A 187 -16.50 10.78 11.85
N ASN A 188 -16.74 11.50 12.94
CA ASN A 188 -15.70 12.23 13.65
C ASN A 188 -15.01 11.31 14.65
N HIS A 189 -13.86 10.75 14.27
CA HIS A 189 -13.10 9.87 15.13
C HIS A 189 -12.23 10.65 16.11
N GLN A 190 -12.24 10.23 17.36
CA GLN A 190 -11.35 10.72 18.41
C GLN A 190 -10.13 9.79 18.49
N PHE A 191 -8.94 10.34 18.22
CA PHE A 191 -7.69 9.61 18.39
C PHE A 191 -7.01 10.07 19.68
N LYS A 192 -6.64 9.15 20.54
CA LYS A 192 -6.04 9.45 21.85
C LYS A 192 -4.73 10.24 21.77
N TRP A 193 -3.95 10.00 20.72
CA TRP A 193 -2.70 10.75 20.50
C TRP A 193 -2.93 12.20 20.06
N MET A 194 -4.12 12.55 19.56
CA MET A 194 -4.46 13.91 19.12
C MET A 194 -5.08 14.75 20.24
N ASN A 195 -5.74 14.07 21.16
CA ASN A 195 -6.32 14.67 22.35
C ASN A 195 -5.71 13.99 23.58
N PRO A 196 -4.47 14.35 24.00
CA PRO A 196 -3.96 13.86 25.27
C PRO A 196 -4.95 14.27 26.34
N LEU A 197 -5.51 13.28 27.03
CA LEU A 197 -6.41 13.52 28.15
C LEU A 197 -5.73 14.48 29.14
N VAL A 198 -6.41 15.56 29.41
CA VAL A 198 -6.13 16.50 30.47
C VAL A 198 -5.97 15.76 31.81
#